data_764d8267ae4306a3cddd588fdf3f2e43
#
_entry.id   764d8267ae4306a3cddd588fdf3f2e43
#
_cell.length_a   1.000
_cell.length_b   1.000
_cell.length_c   1.000
_cell.angle_alpha   90.00
_cell.angle_beta   90.00
_cell.angle_gamma   90.00
#
_symmetry.space_group_name_H-M   'P 1'
#
loop_
_entity.id
_entity.type
_entity.pdbx_description
1 polymer ?
#
loop_
_entity_poly.entity_id
_entity_poly.type
_entity_poly.pdbx_seq_one_letter_code
_entity_poly.pdbx_strand_id
1 'polypeptide(L)'
;MTKIIVTESENETMLAGEELAKEILEIDKDRSIVIFLEGELGAGKTTFTKGILKGLNYDEVVTSPTYNLVQIHETERFRVFHFDLYRITEPIELEEIGIDEYLNETSSLSIFEWPKNGEANLPSPDYLIEISYKEESERNIRELIVS
;
A
#
# COMPACT_ATOMS: atom_id res chain seq x y z
N MET A 1 -5.65 -11.59 -11.85
CA MET A 1 -6.79 -12.32 -11.26
C MET A 1 -7.29 -11.59 -10.03
N THR A 2 -8.57 -11.35 -9.94
CA THR A 2 -9.17 -10.62 -8.82
C THR A 2 -9.53 -11.56 -7.68
N LYS A 3 -9.15 -11.21 -6.47
CA LYS A 3 -9.52 -11.93 -5.25
C LYS A 3 -10.36 -11.04 -4.36
N ILE A 4 -11.33 -11.62 -3.69
CA ILE A 4 -12.11 -10.91 -2.69
C ILE A 4 -11.82 -11.57 -1.34
N ILE A 5 -11.38 -10.76 -0.38
CA ILE A 5 -11.04 -11.22 0.96
C ILE A 5 -11.92 -10.46 1.96
N VAL A 6 -12.55 -11.18 2.85
CA VAL A 6 -13.37 -10.57 3.91
C VAL A 6 -12.61 -10.74 5.23
N THR A 7 -12.42 -9.64 5.95
CA THR A 7 -11.75 -9.66 7.24
C THR A 7 -12.67 -9.10 8.31
N GLU A 8 -12.61 -9.65 9.52
CA GLU A 8 -13.45 -9.26 10.65
C GLU A 8 -12.68 -8.61 11.79
N SER A 9 -11.35 -8.45 11.63
CA SER A 9 -10.50 -7.84 12.64
C SER A 9 -9.28 -7.21 12.00
N GLU A 10 -8.59 -6.35 12.76
CA GLU A 10 -7.33 -5.77 12.32
C GLU A 10 -6.29 -6.86 12.04
N ASN A 11 -6.25 -7.90 12.88
CA ASN A 11 -5.32 -9.00 12.68
C ASN A 11 -5.57 -9.73 11.37
N GLU A 12 -6.82 -9.95 11.00
CA GLU A 12 -7.15 -10.59 9.74
C GLU A 12 -6.79 -9.71 8.55
N THR A 13 -7.00 -8.40 8.64
CA THR A 13 -6.58 -7.45 7.60
C THR A 13 -5.05 -7.45 7.46
N MET A 14 -4.34 -7.50 8.57
CA MET A 14 -2.89 -7.60 8.57
C MET A 14 -2.41 -8.89 7.92
N LEU A 15 -3.06 -10.02 8.22
CA LEU A 15 -2.73 -11.31 7.61
C LEU A 15 -2.94 -11.27 6.09
N ALA A 16 -3.97 -10.56 5.61
CA ALA A 16 -4.17 -10.39 4.18
C ALA A 16 -2.99 -9.67 3.54
N GLY A 17 -2.43 -8.67 4.22
CA GLY A 17 -1.22 -7.98 3.78
C GLY A 17 0.00 -8.91 3.77
N GLU A 18 0.15 -9.75 4.79
CA GLU A 18 1.23 -10.73 4.85
C GLU A 18 1.17 -11.73 3.69
N GLU A 19 -0.04 -12.15 3.32
CA GLU A 19 -0.23 -13.06 2.20
C GLU A 19 0.18 -12.40 0.87
N LEU A 20 -0.17 -11.14 0.69
CA LEU A 20 0.26 -10.39 -0.49
C LEU A 20 1.79 -10.27 -0.53
N ALA A 21 2.43 -10.04 0.61
CA ALA A 21 3.89 -9.96 0.70
C ALA A 21 4.55 -11.25 0.23
N LYS A 22 3.98 -12.41 0.54
CA LYS A 22 4.49 -13.69 0.08
C LYS A 22 4.46 -13.81 -1.44
N GLU A 23 3.39 -13.33 -2.06
CA GLU A 23 3.28 -13.27 -3.51
C GLU A 23 4.33 -12.36 -4.11
N ILE A 24 4.51 -11.19 -3.51
CA ILE A 24 5.49 -10.19 -3.97
C ILE A 24 6.91 -10.73 -3.89
N LEU A 25 7.24 -11.51 -2.86
CA LEU A 25 8.57 -12.10 -2.71
C LEU A 25 8.93 -13.10 -3.81
N GLU A 26 7.95 -13.60 -4.56
CA GLU A 26 8.17 -14.50 -5.68
C GLU A 26 8.45 -13.77 -6.99
N ILE A 27 8.26 -12.44 -7.01
CA ILE A 27 8.53 -11.63 -8.19
C ILE A 27 10.03 -11.37 -8.31
N ASP A 28 10.49 -11.10 -9.54
CA ASP A 28 11.89 -10.84 -9.85
C ASP A 28 12.48 -9.74 -8.95
N LYS A 29 13.66 -10.02 -8.39
CA LYS A 29 14.35 -9.17 -7.41
C LYS A 29 14.64 -7.75 -7.88
N ASP A 30 14.94 -7.58 -9.16
CA ASP A 30 15.39 -6.29 -9.68
C ASP A 30 14.21 -5.41 -10.10
N ARG A 31 13.01 -5.91 -9.93
CA ARG A 31 11.81 -5.20 -10.35
C ARG A 31 11.38 -4.13 -9.37
N SER A 32 10.85 -3.04 -9.92
CA SER A 32 10.14 -2.02 -9.15
C SER A 32 8.65 -2.38 -9.16
N ILE A 33 8.07 -2.56 -7.98
CA ILE A 33 6.68 -2.99 -7.83
C ILE A 33 5.84 -1.84 -7.31
N VAL A 34 4.65 -1.65 -7.87
CA VAL A 34 3.75 -0.55 -7.50
C VAL A 34 2.43 -1.12 -6.99
N ILE A 35 2.01 -0.67 -5.81
CA ILE A 35 0.74 -1.04 -5.19
C ILE A 35 -0.08 0.21 -4.96
N PHE A 36 -1.35 0.17 -5.37
CA PHE A 36 -2.33 1.20 -5.06
C PHE A 36 -3.28 0.71 -3.98
N LEU A 37 -3.46 1.50 -2.92
CA LEU A 37 -4.42 1.22 -1.84
C LEU A 37 -5.51 2.27 -1.89
N GLU A 38 -6.72 1.85 -2.18
CA GLU A 38 -7.89 2.71 -2.21
C GLU A 38 -8.86 2.34 -1.09
N GLY A 39 -9.46 3.33 -0.48
CA GLY A 39 -10.45 3.14 0.57
C GLY A 39 -10.66 4.41 1.38
N GLU A 40 -11.81 4.50 2.03
CA GLU A 40 -12.16 5.62 2.90
C GLU A 40 -11.19 5.71 4.08
N LEU A 41 -11.16 6.87 4.74
CA LEU A 41 -10.42 7.04 5.99
C LEU A 41 -10.89 5.98 6.99
N GLY A 42 -9.95 5.31 7.64
CA GLY A 42 -10.27 4.27 8.61
C GLY A 42 -10.65 2.92 8.01
N ALA A 43 -10.55 2.74 6.70
CA ALA A 43 -10.90 1.47 6.06
C ALA A 43 -9.90 0.34 6.35
N GLY A 44 -8.68 0.67 6.80
CA GLY A 44 -7.67 -0.34 7.12
C GLY A 44 -6.46 -0.34 6.19
N LYS A 45 -6.24 0.73 5.43
CA LYS A 45 -5.10 0.84 4.52
C LYS A 45 -3.76 0.75 5.25
N THR A 46 -3.62 1.48 6.37
CA THR A 46 -2.39 1.43 7.17
C THR A 46 -2.19 0.05 7.79
N THR A 47 -3.25 -0.57 8.27
CA THR A 47 -3.20 -1.94 8.82
C THR A 47 -2.74 -2.94 7.77
N PHE A 48 -3.26 -2.80 6.55
CA PHE A 48 -2.87 -3.67 5.44
C PHE A 48 -1.39 -3.46 5.09
N THR A 49 -0.92 -2.22 5.05
CA THR A 49 0.49 -1.89 4.82
C THR A 49 1.38 -2.50 5.90
N LYS A 50 0.96 -2.43 7.17
CA LYS A 50 1.70 -3.09 8.27
C LYS A 50 1.82 -4.58 8.02
N GLY A 51 0.78 -5.20 7.50
CA GLY A 51 0.81 -6.62 7.14
C GLY A 51 1.80 -6.92 6.05
N ILE A 52 1.83 -6.11 5.00
CA ILE A 52 2.82 -6.27 3.92
C ILE A 52 4.23 -6.19 4.49
N LEU A 53 4.53 -5.18 5.29
CA LEU A 53 5.85 -4.99 5.88
C LEU A 53 6.23 -6.14 6.81
N LYS A 54 5.28 -6.62 7.61
CA LYS A 54 5.50 -7.77 8.46
C LYS A 54 5.83 -9.02 7.65
N GLY A 55 5.13 -9.22 6.54
CA GLY A 55 5.41 -10.32 5.61
C GLY A 55 6.77 -10.21 4.93
N LEU A 56 7.35 -9.01 4.90
CA LEU A 56 8.71 -8.76 4.41
C LEU A 56 9.74 -8.79 5.54
N ASN A 57 9.35 -9.27 6.72
CA ASN A 57 10.20 -9.37 7.93
C ASN A 57 10.66 -8.01 8.47
N TYR A 58 9.83 -6.99 8.32
CA TYR A 58 10.09 -5.65 8.86
C TYR A 58 9.49 -5.54 10.25
N ASP A 59 10.31 -5.31 11.26
CA ASP A 59 9.91 -5.32 12.68
C ASP A 59 9.71 -3.94 13.31
N GLU A 60 9.98 -2.86 12.58
CA GLU A 60 9.85 -1.53 13.12
C GLU A 60 8.40 -1.02 13.09
N VAL A 61 8.14 0.02 13.87
CA VAL A 61 6.80 0.62 13.95
C VAL A 61 6.43 1.27 12.62
N VAL A 62 5.24 0.96 12.13
CA VAL A 62 4.69 1.53 10.91
C VAL A 62 3.54 2.45 11.27
N THR A 63 3.64 3.71 10.85
CA THR A 63 2.59 4.70 11.04
C THR A 63 2.19 5.25 9.67
N SER A 64 1.04 5.94 9.61
CA SER A 64 0.62 6.58 8.36
C SER A 64 1.55 7.76 8.03
N PRO A 65 1.99 7.92 6.77
CA PRO A 65 2.86 9.03 6.36
C PRO A 65 2.09 10.34 6.13
N THR A 66 1.02 10.59 6.87
CA THR A 66 0.09 11.70 6.62
C THR A 66 0.77 13.07 6.59
N TYR A 67 1.82 13.27 7.39
CA TYR A 67 2.50 14.56 7.47
C TYR A 67 3.75 14.67 6.59
N ASN A 68 4.35 13.54 6.24
CA ASN A 68 5.62 13.51 5.52
C ASN A 68 5.49 13.11 4.06
N LEU A 69 4.28 12.85 3.58
CA LEU A 69 3.96 12.39 2.23
C LEU A 69 4.55 11.01 1.91
N VAL A 70 5.80 10.74 2.27
CA VAL A 70 6.45 9.45 2.04
C VAL A 70 7.22 9.00 3.26
N GLN A 71 7.16 7.71 3.57
CA GLN A 71 8.01 7.03 4.55
C GLN A 71 8.80 5.95 3.83
N ILE A 72 10.06 5.80 4.21
CA ILE A 72 10.96 4.81 3.62
C ILE A 72 11.23 3.72 4.66
N HIS A 73 11.01 2.46 4.26
CA HIS A 73 11.26 1.31 5.11
C HIS A 73 12.25 0.38 4.40
N GLU A 74 13.38 0.11 5.04
CA GLU A 74 14.37 -0.79 4.48
C GLU A 74 14.08 -2.23 4.92
N THR A 75 13.84 -3.12 3.97
CA THR A 75 13.70 -4.54 4.24
C THR A 75 14.83 -5.30 3.56
N GLU A 76 15.01 -6.57 3.86
CA GLU A 76 16.07 -7.37 3.26
C GLU A 76 15.96 -7.44 1.73
N ARG A 77 14.72 -7.48 1.24
CA ARG A 77 14.44 -7.70 -0.17
C ARG A 77 14.19 -6.42 -0.94
N PHE A 78 13.45 -5.49 -0.34
CA PHE A 78 12.98 -4.28 -1.00
C PHE A 78 13.24 -3.05 -0.16
N ARG A 79 13.49 -1.94 -0.85
CA ARG A 79 13.30 -0.62 -0.24
C ARG A 79 11.83 -0.26 -0.47
N VAL A 80 11.09 -0.07 0.61
CA VAL A 80 9.66 0.21 0.55
C VAL A 80 9.42 1.70 0.69
N PHE A 81 8.72 2.28 -0.27
CA PHE A 81 8.28 3.67 -0.24
C PHE A 81 6.77 3.71 -0.01
N HIS A 82 6.36 4.21 1.15
CA HIS A 82 4.95 4.30 1.51
C HIS A 82 4.51 5.76 1.37
N PHE A 83 3.68 6.04 0.38
CA PHE A 83 3.17 7.37 0.08
C PHE A 83 1.72 7.51 0.54
N ASP A 84 1.38 8.68 1.10
CA ASP A 84 0.00 9.04 1.38
C ASP A 84 -0.31 10.33 0.62
N LEU A 85 -1.11 10.22 -0.43
CA LEU A 85 -1.45 11.33 -1.30
C LEU A 85 -2.75 12.04 -0.91
N TYR A 86 -3.26 11.78 0.30
CA TYR A 86 -4.52 12.35 0.76
C TYR A 86 -4.57 13.88 0.65
N ARG A 87 -3.45 14.55 0.95
CA ARG A 87 -3.34 16.01 0.94
C ARG A 87 -2.89 16.60 -0.38
N ILE A 88 -2.59 15.77 -1.35
CA ILE A 88 -2.20 16.25 -2.68
C ILE A 88 -3.45 16.81 -3.36
N THR A 89 -3.37 18.05 -3.82
CA THR A 89 -4.45 18.72 -4.55
C THR A 89 -4.19 18.75 -6.05
N GLU A 90 -2.90 18.79 -6.44
CA GLU A 90 -2.51 18.82 -7.84
C GLU A 90 -1.36 17.84 -8.10
N PRO A 91 -1.42 17.06 -9.20
CA PRO A 91 -0.38 16.06 -9.51
C PRO A 91 1.04 16.61 -9.62
N ILE A 92 1.20 17.90 -9.96
CA ILE A 92 2.52 18.51 -10.07
C ILE A 92 3.29 18.48 -8.74
N GLU A 93 2.60 18.41 -7.61
CA GLU A 93 3.23 18.32 -6.30
C GLU A 93 4.10 17.05 -6.20
N LEU A 94 3.76 16.00 -6.94
CA LEU A 94 4.55 14.77 -6.98
C LEU A 94 5.85 14.96 -7.74
N GLU A 95 5.85 15.80 -8.78
CA GLU A 95 7.08 16.12 -9.51
C GLU A 95 8.02 16.88 -8.61
N GLU A 96 7.49 17.77 -7.76
CA GLU A 96 8.30 18.57 -6.83
C GLU A 96 9.04 17.73 -5.80
N ILE A 97 8.51 16.58 -5.42
CA ILE A 97 9.20 15.67 -4.49
C ILE A 97 10.12 14.67 -5.20
N GLY A 98 10.17 14.70 -6.53
CA GLY A 98 11.00 13.78 -7.31
C GLY A 98 10.44 12.36 -7.40
N ILE A 99 9.14 12.24 -7.64
CA ILE A 99 8.45 10.94 -7.68
C ILE A 99 9.12 9.94 -8.63
N ASP A 100 9.66 10.43 -9.76
CA ASP A 100 10.30 9.57 -10.76
C ASP A 100 11.52 8.86 -10.22
N GLU A 101 12.28 9.49 -9.32
CA GLU A 101 13.45 8.88 -8.71
C GLU A 101 13.06 7.67 -7.86
N TYR A 102 11.95 7.78 -7.10
CA TYR A 102 11.45 6.67 -6.32
C TYR A 102 10.98 5.53 -7.21
N LEU A 103 10.22 5.86 -8.26
CA LEU A 103 9.65 4.86 -9.16
C LEU A 103 10.68 4.13 -10.00
N ASN A 104 11.82 4.76 -10.26
CA ASN A 104 12.90 4.17 -11.06
C ASN A 104 13.90 3.35 -10.24
N GLU A 105 13.78 3.34 -8.93
CA GLU A 105 14.68 2.57 -8.10
C GLU A 105 14.41 1.07 -8.23
N THR A 106 15.44 0.29 -8.53
CA THR A 106 15.33 -1.17 -8.64
C THR A 106 15.18 -1.80 -7.25
N SER A 107 14.61 -2.99 -7.20
CA SER A 107 14.35 -3.69 -5.94
C SER A 107 13.56 -2.85 -4.95
N SER A 108 12.56 -2.12 -5.45
CA SER A 108 11.72 -1.25 -4.65
C SER A 108 10.26 -1.68 -4.70
N LEU A 109 9.56 -1.32 -3.63
CA LEU A 109 8.12 -1.51 -3.53
C LEU A 109 7.52 -0.17 -3.15
N SER A 110 6.72 0.40 -4.04
CA SER A 110 6.04 1.68 -3.80
C SER A 110 4.57 1.43 -3.51
N ILE A 111 4.11 1.89 -2.34
CA ILE A 111 2.73 1.74 -1.90
C ILE A 111 2.11 3.13 -1.85
N PHE A 112 1.05 3.35 -2.61
CA PHE A 112 0.35 4.63 -2.68
C PHE A 112 -1.04 4.54 -2.07
N GLU A 113 -1.29 5.33 -1.00
CA GLU A 113 -2.63 5.57 -0.49
C GLU A 113 -3.18 6.79 -1.22
N TRP A 114 -4.46 6.77 -1.54
CA TRP A 114 -5.14 7.82 -2.31
C TRP A 114 -4.50 8.06 -3.68
N PRO A 115 -4.27 6.99 -4.47
CA PRO A 115 -3.54 7.13 -5.74
C PRO A 115 -4.24 8.05 -6.76
N LYS A 116 -5.55 8.18 -6.67
CA LYS A 116 -6.31 9.05 -7.58
C LYS A 116 -5.88 10.51 -7.52
N ASN A 117 -5.36 10.94 -6.37
CA ASN A 117 -4.92 12.33 -6.22
C ASN A 117 -3.65 12.64 -7.01
N GLY A 118 -2.92 11.63 -7.45
CA GLY A 118 -1.72 11.82 -8.25
C GLY A 118 -1.70 11.00 -9.54
N GLU A 119 -2.83 10.46 -9.92
CA GLU A 119 -2.95 9.47 -11.01
C GLU A 119 -2.24 9.87 -12.31
N ALA A 120 -2.28 11.15 -12.70
CA ALA A 120 -1.64 11.60 -13.93
C ALA A 120 -0.12 11.40 -13.93
N ASN A 121 0.52 11.37 -12.76
CA ASN A 121 1.97 11.22 -12.61
C ASN A 121 2.39 9.85 -12.08
N LEU A 122 1.45 8.92 -11.94
CA LEU A 122 1.73 7.59 -11.44
C LEU A 122 1.64 6.54 -12.55
N PRO A 123 2.46 5.48 -12.49
CA PRO A 123 2.37 4.37 -13.43
C PRO A 123 1.14 3.50 -13.12
N SER A 124 0.85 2.56 -14.00
CA SER A 124 -0.17 1.55 -13.70
C SER A 124 0.33 0.66 -12.56
N PRO A 125 -0.52 0.31 -11.60
CA PRO A 125 -0.10 -0.52 -10.49
C PRO A 125 0.05 -1.99 -10.89
N ASP A 126 0.94 -2.70 -10.19
CA ASP A 126 1.02 -4.16 -10.27
C ASP A 126 -0.11 -4.80 -9.46
N TYR A 127 -0.50 -4.15 -8.36
CA TYR A 127 -1.63 -4.56 -7.51
C TYR A 127 -2.48 -3.37 -7.16
N LEU A 128 -3.78 -3.52 -7.29
CA LEU A 128 -4.77 -2.55 -6.82
C LEU A 128 -5.57 -3.21 -5.71
N ILE A 129 -5.50 -2.64 -4.50
CA ILE A 129 -6.25 -3.13 -3.36
C ILE A 129 -7.30 -2.08 -2.99
N GLU A 130 -8.56 -2.47 -3.07
CA GLU A 130 -9.69 -1.64 -2.67
C GLU A 130 -10.25 -2.18 -1.37
N ILE A 131 -10.18 -1.37 -0.31
CA ILE A 131 -10.66 -1.76 1.01
C ILE A 131 -11.91 -0.97 1.34
N SER A 132 -13.00 -1.65 1.61
CA SER A 132 -14.24 -1.03 2.03
C SER A 132 -14.70 -1.58 3.37
N TYR A 133 -15.23 -0.68 4.18
CA TYR A 133 -15.81 -1.02 5.47
C TYR A 133 -17.28 -1.40 5.26
N LYS A 134 -17.65 -2.58 5.79
CA LYS A 134 -19.03 -3.05 5.74
C LYS A 134 -19.54 -3.16 7.17
N GLU A 135 -20.49 -2.30 7.55
CA GLU A 135 -21.09 -2.36 8.86
C GLU A 135 -22.29 -3.31 8.82
N GLU A 136 -22.04 -4.56 9.22
CA GLU A 136 -23.10 -5.56 9.35
C GLU A 136 -23.15 -6.07 10.78
N SER A 137 -24.29 -5.90 11.46
CA SER A 137 -24.56 -6.51 12.77
C SER A 137 -23.46 -6.28 13.83
N GLU A 138 -23.00 -5.05 14.00
CA GLU A 138 -21.98 -4.67 15.00
C GLU A 138 -20.59 -5.29 14.77
N ARG A 139 -20.36 -5.91 13.61
CA ARG A 139 -19.05 -6.48 13.27
C ARG A 139 -18.23 -5.50 12.44
N ASN A 140 -16.95 -5.42 12.75
CA ASN A 140 -16.01 -4.64 11.96
C ASN A 140 -15.55 -5.44 10.73
N ILE A 141 -16.41 -5.48 9.71
CA ILE A 141 -16.13 -6.24 8.49
C ILE A 141 -15.46 -5.35 7.47
N ARG A 142 -14.37 -5.82 6.90
CA ARG A 142 -13.66 -5.20 5.79
C ARG A 142 -13.72 -6.13 4.58
N GLU A 143 -14.01 -5.56 3.44
CA GLU A 143 -13.93 -6.28 2.18
C GLU A 143 -12.74 -5.73 1.40
N LEU A 144 -11.82 -6.62 1.02
CA LEU A 144 -10.63 -6.28 0.26
C LEU A 144 -10.74 -6.91 -1.11
N ILE A 145 -10.64 -6.09 -2.14
CA ILE A 145 -10.61 -6.55 -3.52
C ILE A 145 -9.18 -6.38 -4.00
N VAL A 146 -8.52 -7.48 -4.29
CA VAL A 146 -7.11 -7.49 -4.74
C VAL A 146 -7.09 -7.84 -6.23
N SER A 147 -6.59 -6.93 -7.03
CA SER A 147 -6.53 -7.09 -8.48
C SER A 147 -5.10 -7.10 -9.00
#